data_7c1888db016580063fc3b1037707e0ce
#
_entry.id   7c1888db016580063fc3b1037707e0ce
#
_cell.length_a   1.000
_cell.length_b   1.000
_cell.length_c   1.000
_cell.angle_alpha   90.00
_cell.angle_beta   90.00
_cell.angle_gamma   90.00
#
_symmetry.space_group_name_H-M   'P 1'
#
loop_
_entity.id
_entity.type
_entity.pdbx_description
1 polymer ?
#
loop_
_entity_poly.entity_id
_entity_poly.type
_entity_poly.pdbx_seq_one_letter_code
_entity_poly.pdbx_strand_id
1 'polypeptide(L)'
;MCGIIGYVGEKRCSIDVIIDGLKHLEYRGYDSAGIAYVKDNNVVIEREVGRISNLESVLKKDTSHIGIGHTRWATHGKPTKENAHPHKVGNITLVHNGIIDNFMELKSTLMSEGYTFKSDTDTEVAAAYIDSLYKENNDMIKSLSICVNKFLGSYAFGIINELETDVLYALRKDSPLIIGVGENENFIASDVPSILKYTNKYIDIENDEIVKITKDEVTVYDKNCNIINKEISVFEGDANLVEKNGYETYMLKEIHEEAEVIKKTSEASIDFDITKYDEIDIVACGSAYHAGLVGKYMIEKLCNIKVNVCIASEYQYDKHFYKGKTLVIAISQSGETADTKKCVNIANDMDVDTLGIVNVKGSSIARICKHVIYTLAGPEIAVATTKAYLAQITTLILLAVKNSKEKINTEDLQKLPYYIETLINKDYTSLANMLHTKDDIYFIGRGIDYALCMEGSLKLKEISYIHSEAYAAGELKHGTISLISEGTPVIVVATSDELYLKTISNAKEAKARGAYVILVTDKEVINEGVYDELISIPKVTEELRPILTIIPLQLISYEVAKLKGNDIDKPKNLAKSVTVE
;
A
#
# COMPACT_ATOMS: atom_id res chain seq x y z
N MET A 1 -2.80 8.16 -2.25
CA MET A 1 -2.54 8.67 -0.87
C MET A 1 -1.61 9.86 -0.92
N CYS A 2 -1.75 10.79 0.02
CA CYS A 2 -0.89 11.98 0.09
C CYS A 2 0.24 11.78 1.11
N GLY A 3 1.28 12.61 1.06
CA GLY A 3 2.38 12.62 2.02
C GLY A 3 2.51 13.98 2.69
N ILE A 4 2.63 13.98 4.01
CA ILE A 4 2.88 15.18 4.83
C ILE A 4 4.27 15.09 5.42
N ILE A 5 4.98 16.22 5.40
CA ILE A 5 6.20 16.47 6.15
C ILE A 5 6.12 17.86 6.78
N GLY A 6 6.57 18.00 8.00
CA GLY A 6 6.74 19.28 8.70
C GLY A 6 8.05 19.30 9.45
N TYR A 7 8.62 20.47 9.64
CA TYR A 7 9.87 20.68 10.35
C TYR A 7 9.81 21.98 11.18
N VAL A 8 10.28 21.90 12.39
CA VAL A 8 10.60 23.06 13.22
C VAL A 8 11.92 22.83 13.94
N GLY A 9 12.89 23.73 13.77
CA GLY A 9 14.21 23.59 14.38
C GLY A 9 15.21 24.63 13.91
N GLU A 10 16.37 24.69 14.61
CA GLU A 10 17.45 25.63 14.31
C GLU A 10 18.66 24.96 13.61
N LYS A 11 18.68 23.62 13.53
CA LYS A 11 19.81 22.88 12.98
C LYS A 11 19.90 22.93 11.47
N ARG A 12 18.75 23.05 10.78
CA ARG A 12 18.63 22.87 9.33
C ARG A 12 17.70 23.89 8.71
N CYS A 13 17.86 24.14 7.43
CA CYS A 13 16.86 24.86 6.65
C CYS A 13 15.59 23.98 6.51
N SER A 14 14.44 24.48 6.89
CA SER A 14 13.17 23.74 6.81
C SER A 14 12.83 23.34 5.38
N ILE A 15 13.15 24.18 4.40
CA ILE A 15 12.89 23.91 2.98
C ILE A 15 13.64 22.66 2.52
N ASP A 16 14.93 22.54 2.87
CA ASP A 16 15.75 21.39 2.48
C ASP A 16 15.24 20.09 3.11
N VAL A 17 14.90 20.15 4.41
CA VAL A 17 14.33 19.00 5.14
C VAL A 17 13.00 18.57 4.55
N ILE A 18 12.13 19.53 4.24
CA ILE A 18 10.80 19.25 3.70
C ILE A 18 10.92 18.64 2.30
N ILE A 19 11.74 19.20 1.42
CA ILE A 19 11.93 18.67 0.07
C ILE A 19 12.52 17.26 0.10
N ASP A 20 13.52 17.02 0.95
CA ASP A 20 14.11 15.69 1.12
C ASP A 20 13.05 14.68 1.64
N GLY A 21 12.29 15.04 2.66
CA GLY A 21 11.20 14.21 3.17
C GLY A 21 10.09 13.95 2.14
N LEU A 22 9.69 14.97 1.37
CA LEU A 22 8.69 14.81 0.31
C LEU A 22 9.17 13.86 -0.80
N LYS A 23 10.47 13.85 -1.15
CA LYS A 23 11.04 12.88 -2.11
C LYS A 23 10.83 11.44 -1.64
N HIS A 24 11.00 11.20 -0.34
CA HIS A 24 10.74 9.89 0.26
C HIS A 24 9.24 9.56 0.34
N LEU A 25 8.35 10.57 0.29
CA LEU A 25 6.88 10.40 0.30
C LEU A 25 6.26 10.44 -1.11
N GLU A 26 7.03 10.67 -2.18
CA GLU A 26 6.48 10.82 -3.53
C GLU A 26 5.75 9.57 -4.04
N TYR A 27 6.09 8.38 -3.52
CA TYR A 27 5.34 7.15 -3.82
C TYR A 27 3.89 7.17 -3.30
N ARG A 28 3.57 8.07 -2.37
CA ARG A 28 2.21 8.27 -1.85
C ARG A 28 1.35 9.14 -2.76
N GLY A 29 1.93 10.09 -3.47
CA GLY A 29 1.20 10.98 -4.38
C GLY A 29 2.16 11.86 -5.19
N TYR A 30 1.84 12.10 -6.44
CA TYR A 30 2.69 12.83 -7.38
C TYR A 30 1.88 13.69 -8.39
N ASP A 31 0.60 13.95 -8.10
CA ASP A 31 -0.27 14.78 -8.95
C ASP A 31 0.03 16.28 -8.77
N SER A 32 0.43 16.67 -7.59
CA SER A 32 0.96 18.00 -7.27
C SER A 32 1.77 17.95 -5.98
N ALA A 33 2.66 18.93 -5.79
CA ALA A 33 3.43 19.10 -4.58
C ALA A 33 3.48 20.58 -4.18
N GLY A 34 3.70 20.83 -2.88
CA GLY A 34 3.91 22.20 -2.42
C GLY A 34 4.42 22.26 -1.00
N ILE A 35 4.97 23.40 -0.66
CA ILE A 35 5.52 23.72 0.65
C ILE A 35 5.00 25.06 1.15
N ALA A 36 4.94 25.20 2.47
CA ALA A 36 4.81 26.48 3.14
C ALA A 36 5.92 26.60 4.18
N TYR A 37 6.53 27.77 4.26
CA TYR A 37 7.58 28.08 5.24
C TYR A 37 7.48 29.53 5.71
N VAL A 38 7.99 29.80 6.91
CA VAL A 38 7.98 31.15 7.47
C VAL A 38 9.25 31.90 7.04
N LYS A 39 9.05 33.10 6.53
CA LYS A 39 10.08 34.07 6.19
C LYS A 39 9.67 35.46 6.64
N ASP A 40 10.52 36.15 7.39
CA ASP A 40 10.26 37.51 7.87
C ASP A 40 8.87 37.64 8.56
N ASN A 41 8.53 36.63 9.40
CA ASN A 41 7.24 36.47 10.10
C ASN A 41 6.01 36.32 9.19
N ASN A 42 6.19 36.04 7.91
CA ASN A 42 5.10 35.76 6.98
C ASN A 42 5.19 34.35 6.42
N VAL A 43 4.07 33.73 6.14
CA VAL A 43 4.05 32.41 5.50
C VAL A 43 4.13 32.56 3.97
N VAL A 44 5.20 31.99 3.40
CA VAL A 44 5.40 31.87 1.96
C VAL A 44 4.94 30.49 1.50
N ILE A 45 4.21 30.42 0.39
CA ILE A 45 3.67 29.18 -0.17
C ILE A 45 4.15 29.04 -1.62
N GLU A 46 4.76 27.88 -1.92
CA GLU A 46 5.12 27.47 -3.28
C GLU A 46 4.46 26.13 -3.60
N ARG A 47 3.79 26.08 -4.77
CA ARG A 47 3.02 24.91 -5.20
C ARG A 47 3.25 24.66 -6.68
N GLU A 48 3.30 23.39 -7.09
CA GLU A 48 3.43 23.04 -8.50
C GLU A 48 2.67 21.73 -8.82
N VAL A 49 2.20 21.63 -10.06
CA VAL A 49 1.55 20.42 -10.58
C VAL A 49 2.61 19.40 -10.96
N GLY A 50 2.33 18.12 -10.70
CA GLY A 50 3.22 17.01 -11.00
C GLY A 50 4.21 16.72 -9.87
N ARG A 51 5.37 16.18 -10.24
CA ARG A 51 6.37 15.64 -9.31
C ARG A 51 7.10 16.71 -8.51
N ILE A 52 7.76 16.30 -7.44
CA ILE A 52 8.57 17.18 -6.57
C ILE A 52 9.68 17.89 -7.36
N SER A 53 10.23 17.25 -8.39
CA SER A 53 11.22 17.90 -9.28
C SER A 53 10.69 19.17 -9.94
N ASN A 54 9.38 19.23 -10.24
CA ASN A 54 8.75 20.44 -10.78
C ASN A 54 8.72 21.55 -9.71
N LEU A 55 8.34 21.20 -8.49
CA LEU A 55 8.36 22.13 -7.35
C LEU A 55 9.80 22.65 -7.09
N GLU A 56 10.80 21.76 -7.06
CA GLU A 56 12.20 22.16 -6.87
C GLU A 56 12.69 23.18 -7.92
N SER A 57 12.22 23.05 -9.17
CA SER A 57 12.63 23.94 -10.27
C SER A 57 12.16 25.38 -10.08
N VAL A 58 11.11 25.61 -9.28
CA VAL A 58 10.53 26.95 -9.03
C VAL A 58 10.92 27.51 -7.66
N LEU A 59 11.48 26.70 -6.77
CA LEU A 59 11.89 27.13 -5.44
C LEU A 59 13.03 28.11 -5.49
N LYS A 60 12.91 29.19 -4.74
CA LYS A 60 13.99 30.15 -4.51
C LYS A 60 14.88 29.64 -3.38
N LYS A 61 16.18 29.93 -3.48
CA LYS A 61 17.10 29.73 -2.35
C LYS A 61 16.71 30.66 -1.22
N ASP A 62 16.15 30.11 -0.19
CA ASP A 62 15.69 30.83 1.00
C ASP A 62 16.07 30.06 2.26
N THR A 63 15.98 30.70 3.41
CA THR A 63 16.25 30.08 4.72
C THR A 63 15.03 30.24 5.61
N SER A 64 14.66 29.14 6.25
CA SER A 64 13.56 29.12 7.22
C SER A 64 13.82 28.04 8.25
N HIS A 65 13.34 28.25 9.46
CA HIS A 65 13.45 27.33 10.59
C HIS A 65 12.18 26.50 10.80
N ILE A 66 11.10 26.83 10.11
CA ILE A 66 9.80 26.15 10.25
C ILE A 66 9.10 26.06 8.90
N GLY A 67 8.44 24.95 8.64
CA GLY A 67 7.65 24.76 7.45
C GLY A 67 6.88 23.44 7.42
N ILE A 68 5.98 23.32 6.45
CA ILE A 68 5.18 22.14 6.14
C ILE A 68 5.20 21.89 4.63
N GLY A 69 5.09 20.63 4.24
CA GLY A 69 5.05 20.24 2.84
C GLY A 69 4.13 19.08 2.59
N HIS A 70 3.74 18.93 1.32
CA HIS A 70 2.75 17.97 0.91
C HIS A 70 3.00 17.43 -0.49
N THR A 71 2.81 16.13 -0.68
CA THR A 71 2.64 15.48 -1.98
C THR A 71 1.20 15.02 -2.11
N ARG A 72 0.51 15.43 -3.18
CA ARG A 72 -0.92 15.21 -3.35
C ARG A 72 -1.21 14.05 -4.30
N TRP A 73 -2.10 13.20 -3.88
CA TRP A 73 -2.92 12.33 -4.69
C TRP A 73 -4.32 12.94 -4.75
N ALA A 74 -4.77 13.37 -5.94
CA ALA A 74 -6.01 14.13 -6.08
C ALA A 74 -7.25 13.26 -5.83
N THR A 75 -7.99 13.58 -4.77
CA THR A 75 -9.31 12.99 -4.44
C THR A 75 -10.43 13.98 -4.75
N HIS A 76 -10.35 15.20 -4.20
CA HIS A 76 -11.29 16.30 -4.43
C HIS A 76 -10.62 17.41 -5.23
N GLY A 77 -11.19 17.77 -6.37
CA GLY A 77 -10.65 18.77 -7.30
C GLY A 77 -9.51 18.25 -8.18
N LYS A 78 -9.47 18.72 -9.43
CA LYS A 78 -8.43 18.34 -10.41
C LYS A 78 -7.03 18.70 -9.92
N PRO A 79 -5.97 18.06 -10.43
CA PRO A 79 -4.58 18.43 -10.11
C PRO A 79 -4.23 19.76 -10.81
N THR A 80 -4.55 20.87 -10.13
CA THR A 80 -4.20 22.23 -10.52
C THR A 80 -3.36 22.87 -9.43
N LYS A 81 -2.73 24.00 -9.74
CA LYS A 81 -1.91 24.74 -8.77
C LYS A 81 -2.77 25.31 -7.64
N GLU A 82 -4.01 25.68 -7.92
CA GLU A 82 -4.98 26.18 -6.96
C GLU A 82 -5.41 25.10 -5.97
N ASN A 83 -5.57 23.87 -6.44
CA ASN A 83 -5.99 22.72 -5.64
C ASN A 83 -4.80 21.99 -4.96
N ALA A 84 -3.56 22.39 -5.25
CA ALA A 84 -2.38 21.83 -4.58
C ALA A 84 -2.25 22.37 -3.14
N HIS A 85 -1.81 21.52 -2.21
CA HIS A 85 -1.49 21.93 -0.83
C HIS A 85 -0.10 22.59 -0.77
N PRO A 86 0.16 23.42 0.26
CA PRO A 86 -0.67 23.88 1.37
C PRO A 86 -1.74 24.89 0.98
N HIS A 87 -2.85 24.96 1.76
CA HIS A 87 -3.86 26.00 1.66
C HIS A 87 -3.72 27.01 2.81
N LYS A 88 -3.88 28.31 2.52
CA LYS A 88 -3.86 29.38 3.52
C LYS A 88 -5.18 30.15 3.51
N VAL A 89 -5.81 30.25 4.67
CA VAL A 89 -6.98 31.10 4.91
C VAL A 89 -6.75 31.89 6.20
N GLY A 90 -6.83 33.20 6.12
CA GLY A 90 -6.49 34.06 7.27
C GLY A 90 -5.06 33.81 7.74
N ASN A 91 -4.89 33.51 9.04
CA ASN A 91 -3.60 33.20 9.63
C ASN A 91 -3.22 31.72 9.60
N ILE A 92 -4.13 30.85 9.15
CA ILE A 92 -3.96 29.39 9.16
C ILE A 92 -3.48 28.89 7.81
N THR A 93 -2.36 28.15 7.83
CA THR A 93 -1.82 27.43 6.68
C THR A 93 -1.80 25.94 6.97
N LEU A 94 -2.39 25.14 6.09
CA LEU A 94 -2.72 23.74 6.34
C LEU A 94 -2.28 22.83 5.19
N VAL A 95 -1.71 21.66 5.53
CA VAL A 95 -1.60 20.48 4.66
C VAL A 95 -2.47 19.36 5.21
N HIS A 96 -3.05 18.54 4.33
CA HIS A 96 -4.07 17.57 4.71
C HIS A 96 -3.91 16.27 3.91
N ASN A 97 -3.91 15.15 4.63
CA ASN A 97 -4.15 13.82 4.08
C ASN A 97 -5.51 13.32 4.55
N GLY A 98 -6.35 12.88 3.65
CA GLY A 98 -7.68 12.33 3.97
C GLY A 98 -8.82 13.05 3.27
N ILE A 99 -10.01 12.92 3.82
CA ILE A 99 -11.25 13.52 3.33
C ILE A 99 -12.09 13.97 4.53
N ILE A 100 -12.64 15.19 4.43
CA ILE A 100 -13.62 15.71 5.40
C ILE A 100 -15.01 15.58 4.76
N ASP A 101 -15.76 14.55 5.16
CA ASP A 101 -17.03 14.18 4.51
C ASP A 101 -18.09 15.29 4.56
N ASN A 102 -18.11 16.04 5.66
CA ASN A 102 -19.07 17.12 5.86
C ASN A 102 -18.58 18.51 5.40
N PHE A 103 -17.55 18.57 4.54
CA PHE A 103 -16.93 19.85 4.12
C PHE A 103 -17.92 20.79 3.41
N MET A 104 -18.90 20.26 2.67
CA MET A 104 -19.91 21.09 1.97
C MET A 104 -20.82 21.83 2.96
N GLU A 105 -21.22 21.20 4.07
CA GLU A 105 -21.97 21.83 5.15
C GLU A 105 -21.15 22.97 5.79
N LEU A 106 -19.88 22.67 6.12
CA LEU A 106 -18.96 23.66 6.70
C LEU A 106 -18.72 24.83 5.75
N LYS A 107 -18.50 24.54 4.45
CA LYS A 107 -18.31 25.56 3.42
C LYS A 107 -19.50 26.53 3.33
N SER A 108 -20.72 25.96 3.34
CA SER A 108 -21.96 26.78 3.30
C SER A 108 -22.06 27.72 4.51
N THR A 109 -21.75 27.24 5.70
CA THR A 109 -21.75 28.04 6.93
C THR A 109 -20.71 29.16 6.85
N LEU A 110 -19.47 28.84 6.49
CA LEU A 110 -18.37 29.81 6.39
C LEU A 110 -18.63 30.87 5.31
N MET A 111 -19.27 30.49 4.18
CA MET A 111 -19.67 31.47 3.17
C MET A 111 -20.69 32.47 3.71
N SER A 112 -21.62 32.05 4.59
CA SER A 112 -22.57 32.97 5.23
C SER A 112 -21.86 33.90 6.25
N GLU A 113 -20.69 33.52 6.75
CA GLU A 113 -19.82 34.33 7.62
C GLU A 113 -18.86 35.22 6.82
N GLY A 114 -18.91 35.21 5.47
CA GLY A 114 -18.12 36.06 4.60
C GLY A 114 -16.81 35.45 4.10
N TYR A 115 -16.53 34.16 4.33
CA TYR A 115 -15.37 33.49 3.76
C TYR A 115 -15.57 33.23 2.27
N THR A 116 -14.49 33.32 1.49
CA THR A 116 -14.46 33.02 0.05
C THR A 116 -13.42 31.93 -0.22
N PHE A 117 -13.72 31.05 -1.16
CA PHE A 117 -12.90 29.88 -1.48
C PHE A 117 -12.35 29.98 -2.91
N LYS A 118 -11.07 29.61 -3.08
CA LYS A 118 -10.36 29.65 -4.37
C LYS A 118 -10.17 28.25 -4.95
N SER A 119 -10.18 27.23 -4.11
CA SER A 119 -10.00 25.85 -4.52
C SER A 119 -11.30 25.03 -4.40
N ASP A 120 -11.29 23.86 -5.02
CA ASP A 120 -12.36 22.86 -4.91
C ASP A 120 -12.12 21.88 -3.74
N THR A 121 -11.09 22.12 -2.89
CA THR A 121 -10.66 21.17 -1.88
C THR A 121 -11.39 21.36 -0.55
N ASP A 122 -11.65 20.27 0.14
CA ASP A 122 -12.09 20.22 1.52
C ASP A 122 -11.05 20.80 2.49
N THR A 123 -9.78 20.77 2.12
CA THR A 123 -8.65 21.31 2.89
C THR A 123 -8.72 22.82 3.07
N GLU A 124 -9.08 23.57 2.02
CA GLU A 124 -9.26 25.03 2.16
C GLU A 124 -10.43 25.36 3.10
N VAL A 125 -11.48 24.52 3.09
CA VAL A 125 -12.61 24.65 4.01
C VAL A 125 -12.18 24.37 5.45
N ALA A 126 -11.34 23.34 5.67
CA ALA A 126 -10.79 23.06 6.99
C ALA A 126 -9.91 24.23 7.51
N ALA A 127 -9.05 24.78 6.65
CA ALA A 127 -8.23 25.94 7.01
C ALA A 127 -9.10 27.15 7.43
N ALA A 128 -10.16 27.41 6.68
CA ALA A 128 -11.12 28.49 6.98
C ALA A 128 -11.87 28.26 8.29
N TYR A 129 -12.27 27.00 8.56
CA TYR A 129 -12.96 26.66 9.79
C TYR A 129 -12.05 26.79 11.01
N ILE A 130 -10.78 26.36 10.92
CA ILE A 130 -9.80 26.55 11.99
C ILE A 130 -9.53 28.04 12.21
N ASP A 131 -9.41 28.85 11.14
CA ASP A 131 -9.20 30.30 11.24
C ASP A 131 -10.39 31.00 11.91
N SER A 132 -11.63 30.61 11.60
CA SER A 132 -12.83 31.18 12.24
C SER A 132 -12.84 30.90 13.75
N LEU A 133 -12.54 29.65 14.14
CA LEU A 133 -12.46 29.24 15.54
C LEU A 133 -11.31 29.92 16.28
N TYR A 134 -10.14 30.09 15.63
CA TYR A 134 -9.01 30.77 16.24
C TYR A 134 -9.29 32.26 16.46
N LYS A 135 -9.95 32.92 15.55
CA LYS A 135 -10.40 34.32 15.75
C LYS A 135 -11.36 34.48 16.93
N GLU A 136 -12.18 33.47 17.19
CA GLU A 136 -13.13 33.47 18.30
C GLU A 136 -12.44 33.14 19.64
N ASN A 137 -11.56 32.11 19.63
CA ASN A 137 -10.99 31.54 20.87
C ASN A 137 -9.63 32.11 21.24
N ASN A 138 -8.85 32.61 20.27
CA ASN A 138 -7.44 33.02 20.42
C ASN A 138 -6.56 31.93 21.06
N ASP A 139 -6.88 30.65 20.80
CA ASP A 139 -6.22 29.47 21.35
C ASP A 139 -6.31 28.33 20.31
N MET A 140 -5.14 27.89 19.80
CA MET A 140 -5.08 26.84 18.77
C MET A 140 -5.53 25.50 19.31
N ILE A 141 -5.13 25.10 20.52
CA ILE A 141 -5.50 23.79 21.07
C ILE A 141 -7.00 23.70 21.25
N LYS A 142 -7.62 24.74 21.81
CA LYS A 142 -9.09 24.80 21.94
C LYS A 142 -9.78 24.79 20.59
N SER A 143 -9.28 25.53 19.60
CA SER A 143 -9.85 25.55 18.25
C SER A 143 -9.77 24.19 17.57
N LEU A 144 -8.63 23.49 17.68
CA LEU A 144 -8.45 22.15 17.13
C LEU A 144 -9.29 21.10 17.87
N SER A 145 -9.50 21.23 19.19
CA SER A 145 -10.42 20.39 19.96
C SER A 145 -11.87 20.48 19.46
N ILE A 146 -12.32 21.67 19.10
CA ILE A 146 -13.64 21.85 18.48
C ILE A 146 -13.69 21.17 17.10
N CYS A 147 -12.61 21.27 16.30
CA CYS A 147 -12.52 20.62 15.00
C CYS A 147 -12.63 19.08 15.10
N VAL A 148 -11.98 18.45 16.09
CA VAL A 148 -12.07 17.00 16.35
C VAL A 148 -13.53 16.54 16.48
N ASN A 149 -14.35 17.31 17.17
CA ASN A 149 -15.76 16.97 17.41
C ASN A 149 -16.67 17.33 16.22
N LYS A 150 -16.23 18.23 15.30
CA LYS A 150 -17.04 18.69 14.18
C LYS A 150 -16.73 18.01 12.86
N PHE A 151 -15.46 17.66 12.61
CA PHE A 151 -15.06 17.04 11.35
C PHE A 151 -15.47 15.57 11.28
N LEU A 152 -16.13 15.20 10.20
CA LEU A 152 -16.46 13.81 9.87
C LEU A 152 -15.49 13.32 8.78
N GLY A 153 -15.18 12.02 8.79
CA GLY A 153 -14.24 11.42 7.85
C GLY A 153 -12.86 11.15 8.44
N SER A 154 -11.88 10.94 7.58
CA SER A 154 -10.49 10.63 7.97
C SER A 154 -9.56 11.79 7.58
N TYR A 155 -8.70 12.22 8.49
CA TYR A 155 -7.78 13.32 8.23
C TYR A 155 -6.47 13.21 9.04
N ALA A 156 -5.41 13.80 8.48
CA ALA A 156 -4.19 14.14 9.18
C ALA A 156 -3.73 15.52 8.70
N PHE A 157 -3.45 16.41 9.65
CA PHE A 157 -3.09 17.80 9.39
C PHE A 157 -1.68 18.11 9.88
N GLY A 158 -0.96 18.93 9.07
CA GLY A 158 0.17 19.76 9.52
C GLY A 158 -0.22 21.22 9.35
N ILE A 159 -0.05 22.03 10.41
CA ILE A 159 -0.62 23.38 10.49
C ILE A 159 0.44 24.37 10.96
N ILE A 160 0.48 25.53 10.28
CA ILE A 160 1.19 26.73 10.73
C ILE A 160 0.16 27.83 11.02
N ASN A 161 0.27 28.45 12.20
CA ASN A 161 -0.40 29.71 12.50
C ASN A 161 0.60 30.86 12.31
N GLU A 162 0.31 31.81 11.44
CA GLU A 162 1.19 32.93 11.12
C GLU A 162 1.44 33.88 12.32
N LEU A 163 0.60 33.80 13.34
CA LEU A 163 0.80 34.52 14.61
C LEU A 163 1.69 33.78 15.63
N GLU A 164 2.04 32.51 15.34
CA GLU A 164 2.86 31.65 16.21
C GLU A 164 3.94 30.96 15.36
N THR A 165 4.88 31.76 14.84
CA THR A 165 5.83 31.37 13.79
C THR A 165 6.90 30.34 14.22
N ASP A 166 6.96 29.96 15.49
CA ASP A 166 7.89 28.96 16.04
C ASP A 166 7.18 27.66 16.44
N VAL A 167 5.89 27.51 16.10
CA VAL A 167 5.06 26.39 16.51
C VAL A 167 4.43 25.72 15.30
N LEU A 168 4.57 24.40 15.20
CA LEU A 168 3.75 23.54 14.35
C LEU A 168 2.63 22.91 15.17
N TYR A 169 1.49 22.72 14.53
CA TYR A 169 0.41 21.94 15.09
C TYR A 169 0.12 20.73 14.21
N ALA A 170 -0.32 19.65 14.84
CA ALA A 170 -0.75 18.45 14.15
C ALA A 170 -2.04 17.91 14.77
N LEU A 171 -2.85 17.27 13.97
CA LEU A 171 -4.12 16.66 14.35
C LEU A 171 -4.38 15.47 13.43
N ARG A 172 -4.86 14.34 13.97
CA ARG A 172 -5.21 13.22 13.12
C ARG A 172 -6.47 12.48 13.56
N LYS A 173 -7.14 11.89 12.57
CA LYS A 173 -8.17 10.87 12.71
C LYS A 173 -8.06 9.92 11.53
N ASP A 174 -7.80 8.64 11.80
CA ASP A 174 -7.70 7.54 10.86
C ASP A 174 -6.54 7.61 9.82
N SER A 175 -6.20 8.77 9.29
CA SER A 175 -5.04 8.95 8.40
C SER A 175 -3.72 8.88 9.18
N PRO A 176 -2.65 8.20 8.67
CA PRO A 176 -1.39 8.04 9.40
C PRO A 176 -0.64 9.36 9.57
N LEU A 177 -0.15 9.59 10.80
CA LEU A 177 0.72 10.71 11.16
C LEU A 177 1.54 10.34 12.39
N ILE A 178 2.82 10.70 12.37
CA ILE A 178 3.77 10.55 13.47
C ILE A 178 4.50 11.86 13.72
N ILE A 179 5.06 12.01 14.91
CA ILE A 179 5.93 13.14 15.28
C ILE A 179 7.35 12.62 15.47
N GLY A 180 8.28 13.02 14.61
CA GLY A 180 9.70 12.75 14.79
C GLY A 180 10.29 13.64 15.90
N VAL A 181 11.08 13.03 16.79
CA VAL A 181 11.70 13.74 17.92
C VAL A 181 13.21 13.80 17.69
N GLY A 182 13.73 15.02 17.54
CA GLY A 182 15.15 15.28 17.41
C GLY A 182 15.71 16.07 18.59
N GLU A 183 16.95 16.51 18.47
CA GLU A 183 17.60 17.39 19.44
C GLU A 183 17.60 18.82 18.88
N ASN A 184 16.89 19.76 19.50
CA ASN A 184 16.63 21.12 19.02
C ASN A 184 15.96 21.17 17.63
N GLU A 185 15.24 20.11 17.27
CA GLU A 185 14.47 20.01 16.04
C GLU A 185 13.41 18.90 16.18
N ASN A 186 12.21 19.12 15.63
CA ASN A 186 11.14 18.14 15.62
C ASN A 186 10.43 18.14 14.27
N PHE A 187 9.72 17.04 13.96
CA PHE A 187 9.17 16.75 12.65
C PHE A 187 7.72 16.29 12.75
N ILE A 188 6.92 16.62 11.74
CA ILE A 188 5.66 15.93 11.41
C ILE A 188 5.93 15.06 10.20
N ALA A 189 5.45 13.81 10.18
CA ALA A 189 5.61 12.95 9.03
C ALA A 189 4.44 11.97 8.87
N SER A 190 4.13 11.61 7.62
CA SER A 190 3.16 10.56 7.33
C SER A 190 3.69 9.16 7.61
N ASP A 191 5.02 8.98 7.60
CA ASP A 191 5.70 7.73 7.94
C ASP A 191 7.16 7.96 8.37
N VAL A 192 7.74 6.96 9.05
CA VAL A 192 9.10 7.01 9.59
C VAL A 192 10.17 7.16 8.51
N PRO A 193 10.14 6.43 7.36
CA PRO A 193 11.17 6.55 6.34
C PRO A 193 11.45 7.97 5.85
N SER A 194 10.45 8.86 5.87
CA SER A 194 10.59 10.23 5.39
C SER A 194 11.43 11.14 6.30
N ILE A 195 11.65 10.74 7.56
CA ILE A 195 12.46 11.48 8.54
C ILE A 195 13.66 10.69 9.06
N LEU A 196 13.82 9.43 8.64
CA LEU A 196 14.81 8.51 9.20
C LEU A 196 16.27 8.99 9.06
N LYS A 197 16.56 9.80 8.05
CA LYS A 197 17.86 10.46 7.86
C LYS A 197 18.20 11.46 8.98
N TYR A 198 17.17 11.98 9.67
CA TYR A 198 17.30 13.03 10.69
C TYR A 198 17.12 12.48 12.09
N THR A 199 16.15 11.60 12.29
CA THR A 199 15.86 10.95 13.56
C THR A 199 15.18 9.59 13.35
N ASN A 200 15.53 8.63 14.20
CA ASN A 200 14.82 7.35 14.29
C ASN A 200 13.88 7.28 15.51
N LYS A 201 13.76 8.39 16.25
CA LYS A 201 12.86 8.53 17.42
C LYS A 201 11.57 9.18 16.98
N TYR A 202 10.45 8.60 17.36
CA TYR A 202 9.14 9.14 17.00
C TYR A 202 8.08 8.88 18.08
N ILE A 203 7.03 9.67 18.04
CA ILE A 203 5.82 9.51 18.85
C ILE A 203 4.68 9.13 17.91
N ASP A 204 4.02 8.02 18.19
CA ASP A 204 2.78 7.64 17.53
C ASP A 204 1.62 8.50 18.04
N ILE A 205 0.90 9.10 17.09
CA ILE A 205 -0.29 9.89 17.38
C ILE A 205 -1.53 9.04 17.14
N GLU A 206 -2.41 8.99 18.12
CA GLU A 206 -3.69 8.29 18.02
C GLU A 206 -4.80 9.19 17.46
N ASN A 207 -5.97 8.60 17.20
CA ASN A 207 -7.12 9.36 16.72
C ASN A 207 -7.55 10.40 17.74
N ASP A 208 -7.95 11.56 17.23
CA ASP A 208 -8.45 12.69 18.01
C ASP A 208 -7.40 13.34 18.95
N GLU A 209 -6.12 13.00 18.79
CA GLU A 209 -5.02 13.67 19.50
C GLU A 209 -4.54 14.90 18.75
N ILE A 210 -4.30 15.97 19.50
CA ILE A 210 -3.81 17.27 19.03
C ILE A 210 -2.37 17.43 19.52
N VAL A 211 -1.48 17.86 18.64
CA VAL A 211 -0.06 18.03 18.98
C VAL A 211 0.38 19.48 18.76
N LYS A 212 1.06 20.02 19.75
CA LYS A 212 1.82 21.26 19.68
C LYS A 212 3.30 20.93 19.66
N ILE A 213 4.02 21.46 18.66
CA ILE A 213 5.40 21.09 18.38
C ILE A 213 6.23 22.35 18.26
N THR A 214 7.24 22.47 19.10
CA THR A 214 8.30 23.48 18.99
C THR A 214 9.63 22.78 18.71
N LYS A 215 10.70 23.51 18.51
CA LYS A 215 12.05 22.92 18.37
C LYS A 215 12.50 22.15 19.62
N ASP A 216 12.03 22.55 20.80
CA ASP A 216 12.49 22.04 22.10
C ASP A 216 11.52 21.01 22.70
N GLU A 217 10.23 21.06 22.35
CA GLU A 217 9.18 20.30 23.03
C GLU A 217 8.10 19.81 22.06
N VAL A 218 7.59 18.60 22.35
CA VAL A 218 6.39 18.02 21.74
C VAL A 218 5.38 17.77 22.85
N THR A 219 4.24 18.46 22.80
CA THR A 219 3.15 18.30 23.76
C THR A 219 1.92 17.72 23.06
N VAL A 220 1.41 16.61 23.56
CA VAL A 220 0.21 15.92 23.02
C VAL A 220 -0.98 16.17 23.93
N TYR A 221 -2.13 16.48 23.35
CA TYR A 221 -3.39 16.75 24.03
C TYR A 221 -4.47 15.78 23.56
N ASP A 222 -5.37 15.40 24.47
CA ASP A 222 -6.61 14.73 24.09
C ASP A 222 -7.63 15.73 23.51
N LYS A 223 -8.75 15.19 23.00
CA LYS A 223 -9.86 16.02 22.47
C LYS A 223 -10.49 16.99 23.50
N ASN A 224 -10.20 16.86 24.78
CA ASN A 224 -10.68 17.73 25.86
C ASN A 224 -9.58 18.73 26.32
N CYS A 225 -8.49 18.86 25.56
CA CYS A 225 -7.33 19.72 25.85
C CYS A 225 -6.52 19.28 27.08
N ASN A 226 -6.63 18.05 27.54
CA ASN A 226 -5.76 17.54 28.61
C ASN A 226 -4.45 17.03 28.03
N ILE A 227 -3.33 17.27 28.69
CA ILE A 227 -2.02 16.78 28.27
C ILE A 227 -1.94 15.27 28.46
N ILE A 228 -1.46 14.57 27.43
CA ILE A 228 -1.23 13.13 27.42
C ILE A 228 0.28 12.88 27.37
N ASN A 229 0.78 12.05 28.27
CA ASN A 229 2.15 11.57 28.21
C ASN A 229 2.27 10.45 27.18
N LYS A 230 3.14 10.62 26.19
CA LYS A 230 3.43 9.61 25.16
C LYS A 230 4.85 9.07 25.31
N GLU A 231 5.00 7.79 25.01
CA GLU A 231 6.32 7.16 24.93
C GLU A 231 6.97 7.45 23.58
N ILE A 232 8.29 7.61 23.59
CA ILE A 232 9.09 7.78 22.39
C ILE A 232 9.48 6.38 21.89
N SER A 233 8.99 6.03 20.72
CA SER A 233 9.38 4.81 20.00
C SER A 233 10.68 5.01 19.23
N VAL A 234 11.46 3.94 19.08
CA VAL A 234 12.69 3.95 18.27
C VAL A 234 12.52 2.99 17.10
N PHE A 235 12.71 3.51 15.90
CA PHE A 235 12.72 2.68 14.71
C PHE A 235 14.07 1.95 14.59
N GLU A 236 14.02 0.62 14.58
CA GLU A 236 15.21 -0.26 14.53
C GLU A 236 15.62 -0.64 13.09
N GLY A 237 14.98 -0.06 12.06
CA GLY A 237 15.27 -0.35 10.65
C GLY A 237 16.50 0.41 10.14
N ASP A 238 17.19 -0.18 9.14
CA ASP A 238 18.31 0.46 8.44
C ASP A 238 17.77 1.43 7.37
N ALA A 239 18.23 2.68 7.40
CA ALA A 239 17.89 3.69 6.39
C ALA A 239 18.30 3.28 4.96
N ASN A 240 19.38 2.49 4.83
CA ASN A 240 19.85 2.00 3.53
C ASN A 240 18.87 1.03 2.85
N LEU A 241 17.94 0.43 3.59
CA LEU A 241 16.91 -0.46 3.02
C LEU A 241 15.93 0.28 2.10
N VAL A 242 15.85 1.59 2.21
CA VAL A 242 14.94 2.45 1.41
C VAL A 242 15.60 2.95 0.12
N GLU A 243 16.89 2.69 -0.10
CA GLU A 243 17.62 3.09 -1.30
C GLU A 243 17.55 2.03 -2.41
N LYS A 244 17.78 2.44 -3.66
CA LYS A 244 17.79 1.51 -4.82
C LYS A 244 19.00 0.56 -4.85
N ASN A 245 20.04 0.82 -4.09
CA ASN A 245 21.25 -0.01 -3.97
C ASN A 245 21.87 -0.43 -5.33
N GLY A 246 21.86 0.49 -6.31
CA GLY A 246 22.43 0.27 -7.64
C GLY A 246 21.46 -0.37 -8.66
N TYR A 247 20.28 -0.75 -8.27
CA TYR A 247 19.25 -1.22 -9.20
C TYR A 247 18.62 -0.05 -9.98
N GLU A 248 18.16 -0.33 -11.18
CA GLU A 248 17.51 0.65 -12.05
C GLU A 248 16.19 1.15 -11.44
N THR A 249 15.42 0.25 -10.83
CA THR A 249 14.12 0.53 -10.20
C THR A 249 14.03 -0.10 -8.82
N TYR A 250 13.11 0.41 -7.98
CA TYR A 250 12.78 -0.24 -6.70
C TYR A 250 12.15 -1.61 -6.92
N MET A 251 11.24 -1.76 -7.90
CA MET A 251 10.60 -3.04 -8.17
C MET A 251 11.62 -4.13 -8.51
N LEU A 252 12.61 -3.82 -9.33
CA LEU A 252 13.67 -4.79 -9.65
C LEU A 252 14.48 -5.19 -8.41
N LYS A 253 14.87 -4.20 -7.60
CA LYS A 253 15.52 -4.46 -6.30
C LYS A 253 14.66 -5.37 -5.43
N GLU A 254 13.38 -5.06 -5.29
CA GLU A 254 12.44 -5.78 -4.44
C GLU A 254 12.21 -7.22 -4.92
N ILE A 255 12.18 -7.46 -6.23
CA ILE A 255 12.18 -8.82 -6.80
C ILE A 255 13.48 -9.56 -6.44
N HIS A 256 14.64 -8.90 -6.52
CA HIS A 256 15.92 -9.51 -6.12
C HIS A 256 16.03 -9.78 -4.61
N GLU A 257 15.28 -9.05 -3.77
CA GLU A 257 15.21 -9.29 -2.33
C GLU A 257 14.30 -10.50 -1.96
N GLU A 258 13.53 -11.05 -2.88
CA GLU A 258 12.56 -12.12 -2.62
C GLU A 258 13.19 -13.39 -2.04
N ALA A 259 14.40 -13.75 -2.48
CA ALA A 259 15.13 -14.89 -1.93
C ALA A 259 15.40 -14.74 -0.43
N GLU A 260 15.87 -13.55 -0.02
CA GLU A 260 16.13 -13.26 1.39
C GLU A 260 14.83 -13.10 2.20
N VAL A 261 13.80 -12.52 1.61
CA VAL A 261 12.47 -12.40 2.24
C VAL A 261 11.89 -13.77 2.54
N ILE A 262 11.95 -14.71 1.60
CA ILE A 262 11.45 -16.09 1.81
C ILE A 262 12.23 -16.77 2.93
N LYS A 263 13.55 -16.61 2.98
CA LYS A 263 14.36 -17.15 4.07
C LYS A 263 13.89 -16.62 5.43
N LYS A 264 13.78 -15.30 5.59
CA LYS A 264 13.31 -14.67 6.83
C LYS A 264 11.90 -15.08 7.22
N THR A 265 10.97 -15.09 6.25
CA THR A 265 9.58 -15.51 6.50
C THR A 265 9.48 -16.97 6.89
N SER A 266 10.32 -17.85 6.30
CA SER A 266 10.35 -19.28 6.61
C SER A 266 10.93 -19.58 7.99
N GLU A 267 11.85 -18.76 8.48
CA GLU A 267 12.46 -18.87 9.81
C GLU A 267 11.58 -18.25 10.90
N ALA A 268 10.58 -17.43 10.51
CA ALA A 268 9.67 -16.80 11.46
C ALA A 268 8.83 -17.84 12.20
N SER A 269 8.69 -17.68 13.52
CA SER A 269 7.78 -18.50 14.30
C SER A 269 6.34 -18.08 14.04
N ILE A 270 5.62 -18.86 13.23
CA ILE A 270 4.17 -18.70 13.05
C ILE A 270 3.50 -19.53 14.14
N ASP A 271 3.20 -18.92 15.28
CA ASP A 271 2.58 -19.60 16.42
C ASP A 271 1.12 -19.17 16.60
N PHE A 272 0.27 -19.65 15.69
CA PHE A 272 -1.17 -19.41 15.74
C PHE A 272 -1.92 -20.68 15.33
N ASP A 273 -2.80 -21.12 16.21
CA ASP A 273 -3.63 -22.29 15.99
C ASP A 273 -4.97 -21.90 15.34
N ILE A 274 -5.10 -22.23 14.04
CA ILE A 274 -6.34 -22.02 13.29
C ILE A 274 -7.32 -23.20 13.44
N THR A 275 -6.91 -24.35 13.98
CA THR A 275 -7.76 -25.55 14.07
C THR A 275 -8.89 -25.42 15.08
N LYS A 276 -8.83 -24.40 15.93
CA LYS A 276 -9.87 -24.08 16.90
C LYS A 276 -11.08 -23.36 16.29
N TYR A 277 -11.04 -22.97 14.99
CA TYR A 277 -12.09 -22.29 14.30
C TYR A 277 -12.83 -23.22 13.32
N ASP A 278 -14.12 -23.01 13.19
CA ASP A 278 -14.99 -23.79 12.29
C ASP A 278 -14.98 -23.21 10.86
N GLU A 279 -14.76 -21.90 10.75
CA GLU A 279 -14.77 -21.14 9.49
C GLU A 279 -13.80 -19.96 9.56
N ILE A 280 -13.20 -19.62 8.41
CA ILE A 280 -12.30 -18.48 8.28
C ILE A 280 -12.80 -17.57 7.15
N ASP A 281 -12.93 -16.28 7.44
CA ASP A 281 -13.11 -15.23 6.43
C ASP A 281 -11.80 -14.47 6.23
N ILE A 282 -11.25 -14.48 5.02
CA ILE A 282 -10.07 -13.68 4.65
C ILE A 282 -10.57 -12.43 3.95
N VAL A 283 -10.19 -11.25 4.47
CA VAL A 283 -10.58 -9.94 3.92
C VAL A 283 -9.35 -9.16 3.48
N ALA A 284 -9.33 -8.70 2.24
CA ALA A 284 -8.20 -7.98 1.66
C ALA A 284 -8.58 -7.27 0.37
N CYS A 285 -7.66 -6.44 -0.16
CA CYS A 285 -7.77 -5.75 -1.45
C CYS A 285 -6.58 -6.09 -2.37
N GLY A 286 -6.82 -6.09 -3.69
CA GLY A 286 -5.77 -6.21 -4.71
C GLY A 286 -4.90 -7.46 -4.56
N SER A 287 -3.58 -7.30 -4.59
CA SER A 287 -2.63 -8.42 -4.45
C SER A 287 -2.81 -9.19 -3.13
N ALA A 288 -3.15 -8.51 -2.04
CA ALA A 288 -3.41 -9.16 -0.76
C ALA A 288 -4.67 -10.06 -0.81
N TYR A 289 -5.69 -9.67 -1.60
CA TYR A 289 -6.85 -10.54 -1.88
C TYR A 289 -6.43 -11.79 -2.67
N HIS A 290 -5.55 -11.64 -3.67
CA HIS A 290 -5.00 -12.78 -4.42
C HIS A 290 -4.16 -13.70 -3.52
N ALA A 291 -3.40 -13.13 -2.59
CA ALA A 291 -2.71 -13.93 -1.57
C ALA A 291 -3.69 -14.71 -0.69
N GLY A 292 -4.80 -14.07 -0.31
CA GLY A 292 -5.88 -14.71 0.43
C GLY A 292 -6.48 -15.92 -0.31
N LEU A 293 -6.63 -15.84 -1.64
CA LEU A 293 -7.08 -16.97 -2.46
C LEU A 293 -6.09 -18.15 -2.43
N VAL A 294 -4.78 -17.89 -2.48
CA VAL A 294 -3.76 -18.94 -2.28
C VAL A 294 -3.90 -19.56 -0.89
N GLY A 295 -4.04 -18.71 0.15
CA GLY A 295 -4.26 -19.15 1.52
C GLY A 295 -5.50 -20.03 1.68
N LYS A 296 -6.61 -19.66 1.04
CA LYS A 296 -7.83 -20.46 1.01
C LYS A 296 -7.55 -21.89 0.56
N TYR A 297 -6.96 -22.05 -0.63
CA TYR A 297 -6.67 -23.37 -1.18
C TYR A 297 -5.81 -24.21 -0.24
N MET A 298 -4.81 -23.60 0.38
CA MET A 298 -3.91 -24.30 1.30
C MET A 298 -4.58 -24.67 2.62
N ILE A 299 -5.31 -23.76 3.23
CA ILE A 299 -6.01 -24.01 4.51
C ILE A 299 -7.12 -25.05 4.33
N GLU A 300 -7.94 -24.95 3.28
CA GLU A 300 -8.99 -25.93 2.99
C GLU A 300 -8.39 -27.31 2.73
N LYS A 301 -7.31 -27.41 1.91
CA LYS A 301 -6.64 -28.69 1.60
C LYS A 301 -6.00 -29.34 2.82
N LEU A 302 -5.25 -28.58 3.61
CA LEU A 302 -4.39 -29.13 4.66
C LEU A 302 -5.07 -29.19 6.03
N CYS A 303 -5.95 -28.25 6.34
CA CYS A 303 -6.58 -28.15 7.66
C CYS A 303 -8.03 -28.62 7.68
N ASN A 304 -8.66 -28.76 6.52
CA ASN A 304 -10.08 -29.09 6.37
C ASN A 304 -10.99 -28.08 7.10
N ILE A 305 -10.67 -26.80 6.99
CA ILE A 305 -11.43 -25.66 7.52
C ILE A 305 -11.99 -24.89 6.33
N LYS A 306 -13.28 -24.57 6.35
CA LYS A 306 -13.93 -23.75 5.31
C LYS A 306 -13.37 -22.35 5.31
N VAL A 307 -12.96 -21.83 4.14
CA VAL A 307 -12.42 -20.49 3.99
C VAL A 307 -13.18 -19.71 2.92
N ASN A 308 -13.71 -18.55 3.29
CA ASN A 308 -14.21 -17.56 2.35
C ASN A 308 -13.14 -16.49 2.14
N VAL A 309 -12.98 -16.00 0.91
CA VAL A 309 -12.08 -14.87 0.63
C VAL A 309 -12.92 -13.76 0.01
N CYS A 310 -12.94 -12.62 0.66
CA CYS A 310 -13.80 -11.50 0.32
C CYS A 310 -12.97 -10.27 -0.04
N ILE A 311 -13.39 -9.54 -1.06
CA ILE A 311 -12.85 -8.22 -1.35
C ILE A 311 -13.32 -7.28 -0.23
N ALA A 312 -12.37 -6.62 0.44
CA ALA A 312 -12.68 -5.85 1.64
C ALA A 312 -13.65 -4.68 1.40
N SER A 313 -13.59 -4.03 0.23
CA SER A 313 -14.53 -2.96 -0.15
C SER A 313 -15.98 -3.43 -0.26
N GLU A 314 -16.21 -4.72 -0.55
CA GLU A 314 -17.56 -5.29 -0.64
C GLU A 314 -18.02 -5.91 0.68
N TYR A 315 -17.10 -6.60 1.40
CA TYR A 315 -17.38 -7.26 2.66
C TYR A 315 -18.07 -6.36 3.69
N GLN A 316 -17.71 -5.09 3.75
CA GLN A 316 -18.31 -4.12 4.68
C GLN A 316 -19.82 -3.89 4.49
N TYR A 317 -20.36 -4.20 3.31
CA TYR A 317 -21.78 -4.04 2.97
C TYR A 317 -22.55 -5.35 3.02
N ASP A 318 -21.85 -6.48 3.15
CA ASP A 318 -22.46 -7.79 3.26
C ASP A 318 -23.12 -7.98 4.63
N LYS A 319 -24.14 -8.83 4.66
CA LYS A 319 -24.71 -9.29 5.91
C LYS A 319 -23.93 -10.45 6.47
N HIS A 320 -23.29 -10.26 7.62
CA HIS A 320 -22.46 -11.28 8.24
C HIS A 320 -23.29 -12.27 9.07
N PHE A 321 -23.06 -13.56 8.83
CA PHE A 321 -23.70 -14.67 9.54
C PHE A 321 -22.64 -15.57 10.15
N TYR A 322 -21.98 -15.11 11.19
CA TYR A 322 -20.99 -15.93 11.88
C TYR A 322 -21.67 -17.07 12.64
N LYS A 323 -21.37 -18.31 12.24
CA LYS A 323 -21.85 -19.52 12.89
C LYS A 323 -20.66 -20.25 13.48
N GLY A 324 -20.77 -20.67 14.76
CA GLY A 324 -19.66 -21.32 15.45
C GLY A 324 -18.51 -20.36 15.74
N LYS A 325 -17.28 -20.91 15.82
CA LYS A 325 -16.07 -20.10 15.99
C LYS A 325 -15.53 -19.66 14.64
N THR A 326 -15.76 -18.41 14.30
CA THR A 326 -15.23 -17.80 13.08
C THR A 326 -13.97 -17.01 13.38
N LEU A 327 -12.99 -17.03 12.46
CA LEU A 327 -11.82 -16.16 12.45
C LEU A 327 -11.88 -15.24 11.24
N VAL A 328 -11.69 -13.95 11.43
CA VAL A 328 -11.46 -12.99 10.33
C VAL A 328 -9.96 -12.73 10.19
N ILE A 329 -9.39 -13.09 9.04
CA ILE A 329 -7.99 -12.82 8.69
C ILE A 329 -7.94 -11.59 7.79
N ALA A 330 -7.30 -10.52 8.24
CA ALA A 330 -7.08 -9.30 7.49
C ALA A 330 -5.65 -9.29 6.91
N ILE A 331 -5.51 -9.18 5.57
CA ILE A 331 -4.21 -9.16 4.92
C ILE A 331 -3.96 -7.76 4.34
N SER A 332 -2.83 -7.15 4.72
CA SER A 332 -2.41 -5.85 4.19
C SER A 332 -0.90 -5.67 4.28
N GLN A 333 -0.25 -5.26 3.19
CA GLN A 333 1.17 -4.93 3.21
C GLN A 333 1.44 -3.76 4.14
N SER A 334 0.76 -2.63 3.96
CA SER A 334 0.95 -1.42 4.76
C SER A 334 0.32 -1.51 6.15
N GLY A 335 -0.72 -2.35 6.31
CA GLY A 335 -1.58 -2.36 7.48
C GLY A 335 -2.43 -1.10 7.67
N GLU A 336 -2.55 -0.28 6.59
CA GLU A 336 -3.29 0.99 6.59
C GLU A 336 -4.41 1.02 5.54
N THR A 337 -4.71 -0.09 4.87
CA THR A 337 -5.77 -0.18 3.86
C THR A 337 -7.14 0.09 4.50
N ALA A 338 -7.82 1.17 4.08
CA ALA A 338 -9.05 1.65 4.72
C ALA A 338 -10.15 0.58 4.76
N ASP A 339 -10.48 -0.01 3.61
CA ASP A 339 -11.51 -1.04 3.51
C ASP A 339 -11.20 -2.26 4.40
N THR A 340 -9.94 -2.74 4.39
CA THR A 340 -9.52 -3.88 5.20
C THR A 340 -9.61 -3.57 6.71
N LYS A 341 -9.21 -2.36 7.11
CA LYS A 341 -9.34 -1.87 8.49
C LYS A 341 -10.80 -1.85 8.95
N LYS A 342 -11.71 -1.39 8.08
CA LYS A 342 -13.14 -1.34 8.36
C LYS A 342 -13.74 -2.74 8.58
N CYS A 343 -13.32 -3.73 7.77
CA CYS A 343 -13.73 -5.12 7.98
C CYS A 343 -13.30 -5.67 9.35
N VAL A 344 -12.08 -5.33 9.80
CA VAL A 344 -11.60 -5.72 11.14
C VAL A 344 -12.46 -5.08 12.24
N ASN A 345 -12.82 -3.80 12.10
CA ASN A 345 -13.68 -3.12 13.06
C ASN A 345 -15.06 -3.79 13.13
N ILE A 346 -15.68 -4.12 11.99
CA ILE A 346 -16.96 -4.85 11.94
C ILE A 346 -16.86 -6.20 12.69
N ALA A 347 -15.78 -6.96 12.45
CA ALA A 347 -15.57 -8.23 13.15
C ALA A 347 -15.38 -8.04 14.66
N ASN A 348 -14.63 -7.04 15.08
CA ASN A 348 -14.43 -6.70 16.49
C ASN A 348 -15.72 -6.24 17.17
N ASP A 349 -16.54 -5.42 16.51
CA ASP A 349 -17.86 -4.97 17.01
C ASP A 349 -18.84 -6.13 17.21
N MET A 350 -18.65 -7.22 16.47
CA MET A 350 -19.42 -8.46 16.59
C MET A 350 -18.73 -9.52 17.49
N ASP A 351 -17.67 -9.13 18.21
CA ASP A 351 -16.84 -9.99 19.08
C ASP A 351 -16.26 -11.23 18.39
N VAL A 352 -15.97 -11.13 17.09
CA VAL A 352 -15.30 -12.17 16.32
C VAL A 352 -13.77 -12.07 16.49
N ASP A 353 -13.08 -13.21 16.50
CA ASP A 353 -11.62 -13.21 16.56
C ASP A 353 -11.02 -12.69 15.26
N THR A 354 -9.97 -11.85 15.38
CA THR A 354 -9.31 -11.22 14.25
C THR A 354 -7.80 -11.50 14.25
N LEU A 355 -7.25 -11.84 13.07
CA LEU A 355 -5.84 -12.04 12.82
C LEU A 355 -5.37 -11.11 11.72
N GLY A 356 -4.46 -10.19 12.04
CA GLY A 356 -3.78 -9.36 11.04
C GLY A 356 -2.55 -10.07 10.47
N ILE A 357 -2.48 -10.23 9.14
CA ILE A 357 -1.24 -10.62 8.43
C ILE A 357 -0.72 -9.36 7.74
N VAL A 358 0.24 -8.71 8.36
CA VAL A 358 0.72 -7.38 7.95
C VAL A 358 2.24 -7.32 7.89
N ASN A 359 2.79 -6.39 7.12
CA ASN A 359 4.24 -6.22 7.04
C ASN A 359 4.76 -5.10 7.96
N VAL A 360 3.97 -4.07 8.20
CA VAL A 360 4.41 -2.90 8.97
C VAL A 360 4.00 -3.05 10.44
N LYS A 361 5.02 -3.10 11.33
CA LYS A 361 4.82 -3.13 12.78
C LYS A 361 4.12 -1.83 13.24
N GLY A 362 3.18 -1.97 14.18
CA GLY A 362 2.46 -0.83 14.74
C GLY A 362 1.47 -0.15 13.79
N SER A 363 1.19 -0.72 12.61
CA SER A 363 0.18 -0.21 11.69
C SER A 363 -1.24 -0.29 12.28
N SER A 364 -2.18 0.45 11.70
CA SER A 364 -3.57 0.52 12.20
C SER A 364 -4.21 -0.86 12.32
N ILE A 365 -4.09 -1.70 11.29
CA ILE A 365 -4.64 -3.07 11.31
C ILE A 365 -3.95 -3.92 12.38
N ALA A 366 -2.60 -3.79 12.54
CA ALA A 366 -1.88 -4.51 13.57
C ALA A 366 -2.34 -4.16 14.99
N ARG A 367 -2.71 -2.91 15.22
CA ARG A 367 -3.18 -2.45 16.55
C ARG A 367 -4.60 -2.89 16.88
N ILE A 368 -5.49 -2.99 15.90
CA ILE A 368 -6.91 -3.31 16.14
C ILE A 368 -7.22 -4.80 16.07
N CYS A 369 -6.36 -5.61 15.43
CA CYS A 369 -6.54 -7.07 15.42
C CYS A 369 -6.19 -7.66 16.79
N LYS A 370 -6.97 -8.67 17.23
CA LYS A 370 -6.70 -9.43 18.46
C LYS A 370 -5.39 -10.23 18.38
N HIS A 371 -4.99 -10.64 17.18
CA HIS A 371 -3.75 -11.38 16.89
C HIS A 371 -3.06 -10.81 15.65
N VAL A 372 -1.73 -10.90 15.60
CA VAL A 372 -0.94 -10.37 14.48
C VAL A 372 0.19 -11.33 14.11
N ILE A 373 0.37 -11.55 12.82
CA ILE A 373 1.54 -12.18 12.22
C ILE A 373 2.20 -11.16 11.28
N TYR A 374 3.49 -10.92 11.46
CA TYR A 374 4.28 -10.04 10.59
C TYR A 374 4.96 -10.85 9.49
N THR A 375 4.84 -10.40 8.23
CA THR A 375 5.36 -11.11 7.04
C THR A 375 6.87 -10.95 6.85
N LEU A 376 7.50 -10.00 7.50
CA LEU A 376 8.94 -9.73 7.51
C LEU A 376 9.55 -9.40 6.12
N ALA A 377 8.75 -8.88 5.19
CA ALA A 377 9.22 -8.49 3.85
C ALA A 377 10.14 -7.26 3.85
N GLY A 378 10.22 -6.53 4.97
CA GLY A 378 10.92 -5.25 5.03
C GLY A 378 10.19 -4.13 4.26
N PRO A 379 10.81 -2.95 4.11
CA PRO A 379 10.23 -1.84 3.36
C PRO A 379 10.04 -2.20 1.88
N GLU A 380 8.89 -1.86 1.30
CA GLU A 380 8.58 -2.02 -0.11
C GLU A 380 8.08 -0.69 -0.66
N ILE A 381 8.81 -0.14 -1.64
CA ILE A 381 8.66 1.24 -2.14
C ILE A 381 7.93 1.28 -3.48
N ALA A 382 8.22 0.33 -4.40
CA ALA A 382 7.51 0.25 -5.67
C ALA A 382 6.00 0.13 -5.43
N VAL A 383 5.19 0.87 -6.18
CA VAL A 383 3.73 0.89 -6.01
C VAL A 383 3.15 -0.50 -6.26
N ALA A 384 3.54 -1.15 -7.37
CA ALA A 384 3.18 -2.54 -7.64
C ALA A 384 3.93 -3.48 -6.68
N THR A 385 3.21 -4.19 -5.84
CA THR A 385 3.77 -5.08 -4.82
C THR A 385 4.36 -6.36 -5.43
N THR A 386 5.49 -6.82 -4.93
CA THR A 386 6.19 -8.05 -5.33
C THR A 386 6.59 -8.89 -4.12
N LYS A 387 7.66 -8.53 -3.44
CA LYS A 387 8.19 -9.27 -2.29
C LYS A 387 7.19 -9.36 -1.12
N ALA A 388 6.37 -8.33 -0.91
CA ALA A 388 5.37 -8.37 0.15
C ALA A 388 4.24 -9.36 -0.17
N TYR A 389 3.79 -9.45 -1.44
CA TYR A 389 2.87 -10.50 -1.88
C TYR A 389 3.47 -11.89 -1.66
N LEU A 390 4.74 -12.08 -2.07
CA LEU A 390 5.43 -13.35 -1.89
C LEU A 390 5.52 -13.75 -0.40
N ALA A 391 5.82 -12.80 0.48
CA ALA A 391 5.84 -13.01 1.92
C ALA A 391 4.44 -13.35 2.47
N GLN A 392 3.38 -12.72 1.95
CA GLN A 392 1.99 -13.02 2.36
C GLN A 392 1.59 -14.45 2.00
N ILE A 393 1.82 -14.88 0.74
CA ILE A 393 1.50 -16.27 0.36
C ILE A 393 2.34 -17.28 1.14
N THR A 394 3.61 -16.99 1.37
CA THR A 394 4.49 -17.86 2.17
C THR A 394 3.98 -17.97 3.62
N THR A 395 3.60 -16.86 4.24
CA THR A 395 3.03 -16.85 5.59
C THR A 395 1.75 -17.70 5.67
N LEU A 396 0.85 -17.58 4.68
CA LEU A 396 -0.40 -18.34 4.63
C LEU A 396 -0.16 -19.84 4.38
N ILE A 397 0.79 -20.19 3.50
CA ILE A 397 1.19 -21.57 3.27
C ILE A 397 1.77 -22.18 4.55
N LEU A 398 2.69 -21.50 5.21
CA LEU A 398 3.31 -21.97 6.45
C LEU A 398 2.29 -22.08 7.59
N LEU A 399 1.34 -21.16 7.68
CA LEU A 399 0.23 -21.24 8.63
C LEU A 399 -0.60 -22.50 8.39
N ALA A 400 -0.94 -22.80 7.12
CA ALA A 400 -1.66 -24.02 6.76
C ALA A 400 -0.85 -25.28 7.03
N VAL A 401 0.44 -25.31 6.65
CA VAL A 401 1.35 -26.45 6.88
C VAL A 401 1.50 -26.74 8.38
N LYS A 402 1.70 -25.73 9.21
CA LYS A 402 1.83 -25.88 10.67
C LYS A 402 0.56 -26.46 11.31
N ASN A 403 -0.61 -26.08 10.80
CA ASN A 403 -1.90 -26.52 11.32
C ASN A 403 -2.47 -27.76 10.58
N SER A 404 -1.68 -28.34 9.67
CA SER A 404 -2.06 -29.54 8.93
C SER A 404 -2.19 -30.76 9.84
N LYS A 405 -3.21 -31.58 9.56
CA LYS A 405 -3.36 -32.89 10.22
C LYS A 405 -2.30 -33.90 9.74
N GLU A 406 -1.77 -33.70 8.55
CA GLU A 406 -0.76 -34.55 7.93
C GLU A 406 0.62 -33.87 8.01
N LYS A 407 1.67 -34.69 8.11
CA LYS A 407 3.04 -34.18 8.08
C LYS A 407 3.40 -33.81 6.64
N ILE A 408 3.47 -32.51 6.34
CA ILE A 408 3.90 -32.00 5.05
C ILE A 408 5.43 -31.96 4.99
N ASN A 409 5.99 -32.41 3.86
CA ASN A 409 7.43 -32.30 3.63
C ASN A 409 7.82 -30.84 3.33
N THR A 410 8.62 -30.26 4.20
CA THR A 410 9.10 -28.87 4.08
C THR A 410 10.60 -28.77 3.76
N GLU A 411 11.26 -29.88 3.41
CA GLU A 411 12.71 -29.88 3.11
C GLU A 411 13.07 -28.94 1.96
N ASP A 412 12.15 -28.75 1.00
CA ASP A 412 12.35 -27.85 -0.12
C ASP A 412 12.34 -26.35 0.28
N LEU A 413 11.83 -25.98 1.47
CA LEU A 413 11.89 -24.58 1.96
C LEU A 413 13.30 -24.01 1.96
N GLN A 414 14.30 -24.85 2.33
CA GLN A 414 15.70 -24.42 2.35
C GLN A 414 16.29 -24.20 0.95
N LYS A 415 15.66 -24.76 -0.09
CA LYS A 415 16.09 -24.64 -1.49
C LYS A 415 15.43 -23.48 -2.19
N LEU A 416 14.30 -22.97 -1.66
CA LEU A 416 13.55 -21.88 -2.31
C LEU A 416 14.40 -20.64 -2.63
N PRO A 417 15.24 -20.12 -1.73
CA PRO A 417 16.07 -18.96 -2.06
C PRO A 417 16.92 -19.17 -3.31
N TYR A 418 17.59 -20.31 -3.42
CA TYR A 418 18.39 -20.67 -4.59
C TYR A 418 17.54 -20.78 -5.87
N TYR A 419 16.36 -21.39 -5.78
CA TYR A 419 15.46 -21.51 -6.94
C TYR A 419 14.89 -20.16 -7.37
N ILE A 420 14.58 -19.28 -6.42
CA ILE A 420 14.15 -17.91 -6.70
C ILE A 420 15.26 -17.15 -7.44
N GLU A 421 16.49 -17.18 -6.94
CA GLU A 421 17.64 -16.56 -7.63
C GLU A 421 17.83 -17.12 -9.05
N THR A 422 17.66 -18.44 -9.23
CA THR A 422 17.73 -19.07 -10.54
C THR A 422 16.67 -18.54 -11.50
N LEU A 423 15.44 -18.31 -11.03
CA LEU A 423 14.34 -17.77 -11.83
C LEU A 423 14.53 -16.26 -12.12
N ILE A 424 15.01 -15.49 -11.15
CA ILE A 424 15.29 -14.07 -11.31
C ILE A 424 16.38 -13.83 -12.37
N ASN A 425 17.38 -14.68 -12.45
CA ASN A 425 18.49 -14.56 -13.39
C ASN A 425 18.19 -15.12 -14.79
N LYS A 426 16.96 -15.61 -15.05
CA LYS A 426 16.56 -16.00 -16.42
C LYS A 426 16.28 -14.75 -17.27
N ASP A 427 16.60 -14.88 -18.55
CA ASP A 427 16.29 -13.83 -19.54
C ASP A 427 14.85 -13.98 -20.06
N TYR A 428 14.04 -12.97 -19.80
CA TYR A 428 12.64 -12.86 -20.28
C TYR A 428 12.50 -11.83 -21.41
N THR A 429 13.58 -11.24 -21.90
CA THR A 429 13.58 -10.14 -22.87
C THR A 429 12.93 -10.53 -24.20
N SER A 430 13.19 -11.74 -24.70
CA SER A 430 12.57 -12.22 -25.94
C SER A 430 11.05 -12.28 -25.85
N LEU A 431 10.54 -12.82 -24.74
CA LEU A 431 9.10 -12.90 -24.48
C LEU A 431 8.49 -11.52 -24.29
N ALA A 432 9.15 -10.65 -23.54
CA ALA A 432 8.71 -9.27 -23.33
C ALA A 432 8.65 -8.47 -24.65
N ASN A 433 9.60 -8.68 -25.56
CA ASN A 433 9.58 -8.08 -26.91
C ASN A 433 8.37 -8.51 -27.74
N MET A 434 7.87 -9.71 -27.55
CA MET A 434 6.65 -10.18 -28.22
C MET A 434 5.40 -9.59 -27.56
N LEU A 435 5.40 -9.44 -26.24
CA LEU A 435 4.22 -9.02 -25.46
C LEU A 435 4.00 -7.50 -25.45
N HIS A 436 5.07 -6.67 -25.42
CA HIS A 436 4.93 -5.22 -25.19
C HIS A 436 4.13 -4.46 -26.26
N THR A 437 3.96 -5.04 -27.45
CA THR A 437 3.19 -4.47 -28.57
C THR A 437 1.73 -4.92 -28.60
N LYS A 438 1.32 -5.80 -27.68
CA LYS A 438 -0.03 -6.33 -27.63
C LYS A 438 -0.95 -5.42 -26.82
N ASP A 439 -2.21 -5.35 -27.20
CA ASP A 439 -3.24 -4.59 -26.51
C ASP A 439 -3.88 -5.41 -25.39
N ASP A 440 -4.07 -6.72 -25.63
CA ASP A 440 -4.72 -7.65 -24.71
C ASP A 440 -3.85 -8.88 -24.44
N ILE A 441 -3.77 -9.30 -23.18
CA ILE A 441 -3.07 -10.51 -22.73
C ILE A 441 -3.96 -11.24 -21.72
N TYR A 442 -4.20 -12.53 -21.94
CA TYR A 442 -5.02 -13.35 -21.06
C TYR A 442 -4.16 -14.28 -20.23
N PHE A 443 -4.61 -14.49 -18.98
CA PHE A 443 -4.01 -15.45 -18.06
C PHE A 443 -5.05 -16.52 -17.74
N ILE A 444 -4.68 -17.79 -17.81
CA ILE A 444 -5.58 -18.88 -17.45
C ILE A 444 -4.91 -19.91 -16.54
N GLY A 445 -5.65 -20.38 -15.55
CA GLY A 445 -5.24 -21.42 -14.61
C GLY A 445 -6.44 -22.09 -13.98
N ARG A 446 -6.22 -23.13 -13.18
CA ARG A 446 -7.27 -23.79 -12.43
C ARG A 446 -6.91 -23.90 -10.95
N GLY A 447 -7.90 -23.80 -10.08
CA GLY A 447 -7.66 -23.88 -8.64
C GLY A 447 -6.67 -22.80 -8.19
N ILE A 448 -5.62 -23.19 -7.48
CA ILE A 448 -4.58 -22.29 -6.98
C ILE A 448 -3.83 -21.56 -8.10
N ASP A 449 -3.64 -22.21 -9.27
CA ASP A 449 -2.99 -21.61 -10.44
C ASP A 449 -3.80 -20.42 -10.98
N TYR A 450 -5.14 -20.43 -10.84
CA TYR A 450 -5.97 -19.28 -11.20
C TYR A 450 -5.73 -18.09 -10.29
N ALA A 451 -5.54 -18.32 -8.98
CA ALA A 451 -5.20 -17.23 -8.05
C ALA A 451 -3.86 -16.57 -8.42
N LEU A 452 -2.86 -17.35 -8.86
CA LEU A 452 -1.57 -16.84 -9.35
C LEU A 452 -1.71 -16.10 -10.68
N CYS A 453 -2.59 -16.57 -11.58
CA CYS A 453 -2.94 -15.87 -12.82
C CYS A 453 -3.55 -14.48 -12.54
N MET A 454 -4.42 -14.37 -11.54
CA MET A 454 -5.00 -13.08 -11.15
C MET A 454 -3.92 -12.09 -10.71
N GLU A 455 -2.93 -12.53 -9.94
CA GLU A 455 -1.81 -11.68 -9.52
C GLU A 455 -0.89 -11.32 -10.69
N GLY A 456 -0.52 -12.28 -11.55
CA GLY A 456 0.29 -12.02 -12.75
C GLY A 456 -0.38 -11.02 -13.69
N SER A 457 -1.67 -11.18 -13.94
CA SER A 457 -2.49 -10.24 -14.72
C SER A 457 -2.53 -8.86 -14.08
N LEU A 458 -2.68 -8.77 -12.75
CA LEU A 458 -2.67 -7.50 -12.03
C LEU A 458 -1.32 -6.80 -12.18
N LYS A 459 -0.20 -7.49 -11.97
CA LYS A 459 1.15 -6.90 -12.14
C LYS A 459 1.34 -6.36 -13.55
N LEU A 460 0.96 -7.12 -14.57
CA LEU A 460 1.11 -6.69 -15.95
C LEU A 460 0.32 -5.41 -16.23
N LYS A 461 -0.97 -5.36 -15.88
CA LYS A 461 -1.81 -4.18 -16.16
C LYS A 461 -1.38 -2.94 -15.37
N GLU A 462 -0.93 -3.10 -14.12
CA GLU A 462 -0.50 -1.99 -13.27
C GLU A 462 0.66 -1.19 -13.85
N ILE A 463 1.68 -1.87 -14.36
CA ILE A 463 2.95 -1.23 -14.77
C ILE A 463 3.12 -1.10 -16.28
N SER A 464 2.49 -1.98 -17.08
CA SER A 464 2.59 -1.91 -18.55
C SER A 464 1.44 -1.17 -19.23
N TYR A 465 0.30 -1.01 -18.53
CA TYR A 465 -0.96 -0.48 -19.05
C TYR A 465 -1.56 -1.28 -20.21
N ILE A 466 -1.11 -2.52 -20.39
CA ILE A 466 -1.73 -3.47 -21.31
C ILE A 466 -2.99 -4.02 -20.62
N HIS A 467 -4.10 -4.07 -21.34
CA HIS A 467 -5.30 -4.72 -20.83
C HIS A 467 -5.02 -6.20 -20.60
N SER A 468 -5.27 -6.67 -19.40
CA SER A 468 -4.98 -8.05 -19.02
C SER A 468 -6.05 -8.58 -18.09
N GLU A 469 -6.52 -9.79 -18.34
CA GLU A 469 -7.51 -10.48 -17.52
C GLU A 469 -7.08 -11.91 -17.22
N ALA A 470 -7.46 -12.36 -16.01
CA ALA A 470 -7.26 -13.75 -15.60
C ALA A 470 -8.60 -14.48 -15.54
N TYR A 471 -8.63 -15.70 -16.05
CA TYR A 471 -9.82 -16.55 -16.03
C TYR A 471 -9.52 -17.92 -15.44
N ALA A 472 -10.46 -18.47 -14.71
CA ALA A 472 -10.46 -19.91 -14.47
C ALA A 472 -10.49 -20.61 -15.84
N ALA A 473 -9.49 -21.46 -16.15
CA ALA A 473 -9.27 -21.95 -17.50
C ALA A 473 -10.48 -22.64 -18.13
N GLY A 474 -11.32 -23.29 -17.32
CA GLY A 474 -12.58 -23.88 -17.79
C GLY A 474 -13.65 -22.86 -18.16
N GLU A 475 -13.61 -21.67 -17.55
CA GLU A 475 -14.60 -20.60 -17.76
C GLU A 475 -14.35 -19.85 -19.09
N LEU A 476 -13.12 -19.88 -19.61
CA LEU A 476 -12.77 -19.21 -20.86
C LEU A 476 -13.75 -19.51 -22.01
N LYS A 477 -14.21 -20.76 -22.11
CA LYS A 477 -15.14 -21.22 -23.18
C LYS A 477 -16.59 -20.73 -23.00
N HIS A 478 -16.95 -20.14 -21.86
CA HIS A 478 -18.30 -19.65 -21.59
C HIS A 478 -18.51 -18.19 -22.00
N GLY A 479 -17.66 -17.66 -22.90
CA GLY A 479 -17.78 -16.32 -23.48
C GLY A 479 -16.45 -15.78 -23.98
N THR A 480 -15.50 -15.60 -23.09
CA THR A 480 -14.24 -14.88 -23.31
C THR A 480 -13.38 -15.48 -24.44
N ILE A 481 -13.50 -16.78 -24.72
CA ILE A 481 -12.79 -17.45 -25.83
C ILE A 481 -13.08 -16.80 -27.20
N SER A 482 -14.19 -16.06 -27.34
CA SER A 482 -14.52 -15.28 -28.53
C SER A 482 -13.52 -14.16 -28.83
N LEU A 483 -12.74 -13.71 -27.83
CA LEU A 483 -11.71 -12.69 -27.95
C LEU A 483 -10.36 -13.27 -28.40
N ILE A 484 -10.22 -14.60 -28.43
CA ILE A 484 -9.00 -15.26 -28.85
C ILE A 484 -8.97 -15.30 -30.37
N SER A 485 -7.92 -14.72 -30.94
CA SER A 485 -7.63 -14.71 -32.39
C SER A 485 -6.16 -15.03 -32.62
N GLU A 486 -5.74 -15.05 -33.91
CA GLU A 486 -4.37 -15.38 -34.30
C GLU A 486 -3.34 -14.46 -33.58
N GLY A 487 -2.42 -15.07 -32.86
CA GLY A 487 -1.37 -14.40 -32.13
C GLY A 487 -1.81 -13.68 -30.83
N THR A 488 -3.05 -13.88 -30.36
CA THR A 488 -3.48 -13.40 -29.02
C THR A 488 -2.69 -14.12 -27.93
N PRO A 489 -1.92 -13.41 -27.06
CA PRO A 489 -1.15 -14.05 -26.01
C PRO A 489 -2.03 -14.62 -24.90
N VAL A 490 -1.80 -15.88 -24.55
CA VAL A 490 -2.45 -16.54 -23.42
C VAL A 490 -1.38 -17.18 -22.53
N ILE A 491 -1.18 -16.63 -21.34
CA ILE A 491 -0.29 -17.17 -20.32
C ILE A 491 -1.06 -18.23 -19.52
N VAL A 492 -0.58 -19.46 -19.60
CA VAL A 492 -1.20 -20.63 -18.96
C VAL A 492 -0.36 -21.07 -17.78
N VAL A 493 -0.91 -21.01 -16.57
CA VAL A 493 -0.26 -21.57 -15.38
C VAL A 493 -0.83 -22.97 -15.11
N ALA A 494 0.03 -23.98 -15.09
CA ALA A 494 -0.33 -25.39 -14.96
C ALA A 494 0.67 -26.12 -14.05
N THR A 495 0.55 -25.89 -12.73
CA THR A 495 1.47 -26.45 -11.71
C THR A 495 0.79 -27.45 -10.77
N SER A 496 -0.54 -27.40 -10.62
CA SER A 496 -1.30 -28.34 -9.78
C SER A 496 -1.25 -29.77 -10.32
N ASP A 497 -0.88 -30.74 -9.48
CA ASP A 497 -0.80 -32.14 -9.88
C ASP A 497 -2.15 -32.69 -10.34
N GLU A 498 -3.22 -32.34 -9.61
CA GLU A 498 -4.56 -32.84 -9.88
C GLU A 498 -5.19 -32.20 -11.16
N LEU A 499 -4.94 -30.89 -11.36
CA LEU A 499 -5.64 -30.12 -12.39
C LEU A 499 -4.83 -29.93 -13.68
N TYR A 500 -3.56 -30.39 -13.70
CA TYR A 500 -2.62 -30.22 -14.82
C TYR A 500 -3.24 -30.60 -16.18
N LEU A 501 -3.70 -31.85 -16.34
CA LEU A 501 -4.25 -32.33 -17.61
C LEU A 501 -5.49 -31.53 -18.05
N LYS A 502 -6.31 -31.08 -17.13
CA LYS A 502 -7.48 -30.24 -17.43
C LYS A 502 -7.06 -28.85 -17.90
N THR A 503 -6.04 -28.26 -17.29
CA THR A 503 -5.47 -26.96 -17.68
C THR A 503 -4.83 -27.04 -19.06
N ILE A 504 -4.05 -28.10 -19.34
CA ILE A 504 -3.47 -28.36 -20.66
C ILE A 504 -4.55 -28.55 -21.76
N SER A 505 -5.66 -29.20 -21.43
CA SER A 505 -6.79 -29.28 -22.36
C SER A 505 -7.34 -27.91 -22.76
N ASN A 506 -7.47 -27.00 -21.77
CA ASN A 506 -7.91 -25.63 -22.05
C ASN A 506 -6.86 -24.79 -22.80
N ALA A 507 -5.57 -25.04 -22.58
CA ALA A 507 -4.50 -24.45 -23.40
C ALA A 507 -4.64 -24.88 -24.88
N LYS A 508 -4.90 -26.15 -25.13
CA LYS A 508 -5.18 -26.69 -26.50
C LYS A 508 -6.41 -26.04 -27.13
N GLU A 509 -7.46 -25.80 -26.33
CA GLU A 509 -8.68 -25.10 -26.80
C GLU A 509 -8.39 -23.66 -27.25
N ALA A 510 -7.57 -22.92 -26.50
CA ALA A 510 -7.13 -21.58 -26.89
C ALA A 510 -6.20 -21.61 -28.10
N LYS A 511 -5.24 -22.56 -28.12
CA LYS A 511 -4.30 -22.76 -29.22
C LYS A 511 -5.00 -23.05 -30.55
N ALA A 512 -6.04 -23.89 -30.52
CA ALA A 512 -6.85 -24.23 -31.71
C ALA A 512 -7.59 -23.02 -32.31
N ARG A 513 -7.63 -21.89 -31.62
CA ARG A 513 -8.23 -20.60 -32.05
C ARG A 513 -7.19 -19.55 -32.41
N GLY A 514 -5.91 -19.95 -32.51
CA GLY A 514 -4.83 -19.07 -32.91
C GLY A 514 -4.09 -18.39 -31.74
N ALA A 515 -4.38 -18.73 -30.47
CA ALA A 515 -3.65 -18.15 -29.34
C ALA A 515 -2.15 -18.43 -29.45
N TYR A 516 -1.34 -17.45 -29.09
CA TYR A 516 0.07 -17.63 -28.74
C TYR A 516 0.16 -18.06 -27.28
N VAL A 517 0.44 -19.32 -27.04
CA VAL A 517 0.38 -19.93 -25.72
C VAL A 517 1.74 -19.93 -25.03
N ILE A 518 1.82 -19.30 -23.84
CA ILE A 518 2.98 -19.29 -22.96
C ILE A 518 2.65 -20.16 -21.77
N LEU A 519 3.31 -21.31 -21.65
CA LEU A 519 3.04 -22.28 -20.59
C LEU A 519 4.04 -22.15 -19.45
N VAL A 520 3.54 -21.92 -18.22
CA VAL A 520 4.31 -21.90 -16.98
C VAL A 520 4.02 -23.18 -16.20
N THR A 521 5.02 -24.01 -15.97
CA THR A 521 4.85 -25.31 -15.29
C THR A 521 6.15 -25.86 -14.69
N ASP A 522 6.03 -26.75 -13.68
CA ASP A 522 7.11 -27.59 -13.14
C ASP A 522 7.17 -28.99 -13.77
N LYS A 523 6.29 -29.27 -14.73
CA LYS A 523 6.17 -30.59 -15.35
C LYS A 523 7.08 -30.72 -16.58
N GLU A 524 7.53 -31.93 -16.85
CA GLU A 524 8.09 -32.28 -18.14
C GLU A 524 6.97 -32.33 -19.17
N VAL A 525 7.03 -31.47 -20.17
CA VAL A 525 6.00 -31.36 -21.19
C VAL A 525 6.56 -31.77 -22.55
N ILE A 526 5.96 -32.79 -23.14
CA ILE A 526 6.19 -33.09 -24.56
C ILE A 526 5.34 -32.09 -25.35
N ASN A 527 6.00 -31.24 -26.14
CA ASN A 527 5.28 -30.25 -26.95
C ASN A 527 4.64 -30.92 -28.17
N GLU A 528 3.37 -31.27 -28.05
CA GLU A 528 2.51 -31.75 -29.13
C GLU A 528 1.67 -30.60 -29.74
N GLY A 529 2.23 -29.42 -29.88
CA GLY A 529 1.53 -28.23 -30.33
C GLY A 529 0.65 -27.58 -29.27
N VAL A 530 0.99 -27.71 -27.98
CA VAL A 530 0.23 -27.16 -26.86
C VAL A 530 0.63 -25.73 -26.56
N TYR A 531 1.92 -25.38 -26.71
CA TYR A 531 2.47 -24.07 -26.37
C TYR A 531 3.46 -23.58 -27.44
N ASP A 532 3.67 -22.29 -27.50
CA ASP A 532 4.70 -21.63 -28.31
C ASP A 532 5.96 -21.36 -27.47
N GLU A 533 5.78 -20.98 -26.21
CA GLU A 533 6.84 -20.71 -25.24
C GLU A 533 6.63 -21.53 -23.97
N LEU A 534 7.73 -22.02 -23.37
CA LEU A 534 7.73 -22.77 -22.12
C LEU A 534 8.56 -22.07 -21.06
N ILE A 535 7.94 -21.77 -19.94
CA ILE A 535 8.60 -21.27 -18.73
C ILE A 535 8.61 -22.40 -17.70
N SER A 536 9.73 -23.12 -17.62
CA SER A 536 9.91 -24.16 -16.64
C SER A 536 10.32 -23.56 -15.31
N ILE A 537 9.59 -23.92 -14.23
CA ILE A 537 9.95 -23.61 -12.85
C ILE A 537 10.58 -24.84 -12.18
N PRO A 538 11.44 -24.66 -11.15
CA PRO A 538 12.01 -25.78 -10.41
C PRO A 538 10.93 -26.63 -9.74
N LYS A 539 11.13 -27.93 -9.73
CA LYS A 539 10.22 -28.87 -9.07
C LYS A 539 10.43 -28.85 -7.56
N VAL A 540 9.37 -28.58 -6.82
CA VAL A 540 9.30 -28.62 -5.36
C VAL A 540 8.01 -29.29 -4.90
N THR A 541 7.85 -29.48 -3.60
CA THR A 541 6.59 -29.95 -3.00
C THR A 541 5.43 -29.07 -3.47
N GLU A 542 4.27 -29.66 -3.81
CA GLU A 542 3.14 -28.96 -4.43
C GLU A 542 2.72 -27.72 -3.66
N GLU A 543 2.72 -27.77 -2.34
CA GLU A 543 2.34 -26.67 -1.46
C GLU A 543 3.27 -25.44 -1.60
N LEU A 544 4.52 -25.64 -2.02
CA LEU A 544 5.52 -24.58 -2.18
C LEU A 544 5.61 -24.01 -3.61
N ARG A 545 5.00 -24.67 -4.59
CA ARG A 545 5.03 -24.23 -6.01
C ARG A 545 4.51 -22.82 -6.23
N PRO A 546 3.46 -22.33 -5.55
CA PRO A 546 2.97 -20.96 -5.73
C PRO A 546 4.06 -19.91 -5.53
N ILE A 547 5.01 -20.15 -4.60
CA ILE A 547 6.14 -19.26 -4.29
C ILE A 547 7.06 -19.10 -5.51
N LEU A 548 7.32 -20.18 -6.25
CA LEU A 548 8.18 -20.13 -7.44
C LEU A 548 7.43 -19.68 -8.70
N THR A 549 6.14 -20.00 -8.79
CA THR A 549 5.32 -19.74 -9.98
C THR A 549 5.12 -18.25 -10.22
N ILE A 550 5.03 -17.44 -9.18
CA ILE A 550 4.78 -15.99 -9.33
C ILE A 550 6.01 -15.23 -9.86
N ILE A 551 7.23 -15.70 -9.62
CA ILE A 551 8.48 -15.00 -9.96
C ILE A 551 8.56 -14.68 -11.47
N PRO A 552 8.39 -15.64 -12.40
CA PRO A 552 8.42 -15.32 -13.83
C PRO A 552 7.29 -14.36 -14.25
N LEU A 553 6.12 -14.40 -13.61
CA LEU A 553 5.01 -13.51 -13.95
C LEU A 553 5.33 -12.05 -13.56
N GLN A 554 6.01 -11.83 -12.44
CA GLN A 554 6.50 -10.52 -12.02
C GLN A 554 7.57 -10.00 -13.01
N LEU A 555 8.54 -10.83 -13.35
CA LEU A 555 9.65 -10.45 -14.24
C LEU A 555 9.19 -10.17 -15.67
N ILE A 556 8.26 -10.97 -16.22
CA ILE A 556 7.65 -10.69 -17.52
C ILE A 556 6.95 -9.33 -17.50
N SER A 557 6.17 -9.06 -16.46
CA SER A 557 5.48 -7.78 -16.30
C SER A 557 6.46 -6.61 -16.22
N TYR A 558 7.56 -6.78 -15.47
CA TYR A 558 8.65 -5.82 -15.34
C TYR A 558 9.30 -5.51 -16.69
N GLU A 559 9.75 -6.55 -17.42
CA GLU A 559 10.44 -6.38 -18.70
C GLU A 559 9.52 -5.77 -19.78
N VAL A 560 8.24 -6.16 -19.82
CA VAL A 560 7.24 -5.55 -20.71
C VAL A 560 7.08 -4.05 -20.41
N ALA A 561 6.96 -3.67 -19.15
CA ALA A 561 6.81 -2.27 -18.75
C ALA A 561 8.08 -1.44 -19.06
N LYS A 562 9.26 -2.04 -18.88
CA LYS A 562 10.56 -1.45 -19.21
C LYS A 562 10.68 -1.14 -20.70
N LEU A 563 10.31 -2.11 -21.57
CA LEU A 563 10.30 -1.92 -23.02
C LEU A 563 9.32 -0.85 -23.49
N LYS A 564 8.21 -0.66 -22.77
CA LYS A 564 7.25 0.42 -23.04
C LYS A 564 7.74 1.80 -22.52
N GLY A 565 8.85 1.86 -21.78
CA GLY A 565 9.38 3.09 -21.22
C GLY A 565 8.52 3.68 -20.09
N ASN A 566 7.72 2.85 -19.44
CA ASN A 566 6.84 3.29 -18.35
C ASN A 566 7.63 3.52 -17.05
N ASP A 567 7.09 4.37 -16.17
CA ASP A 567 7.57 4.46 -14.79
C ASP A 567 7.07 3.25 -14.00
N ILE A 568 7.95 2.29 -13.76
CA ILE A 568 7.63 1.01 -13.12
C ILE A 568 7.39 1.19 -11.63
N ASP A 569 8.17 2.06 -10.98
CA ASP A 569 8.09 2.28 -9.54
C ASP A 569 6.84 3.09 -9.14
N LYS A 570 6.43 4.02 -10.02
CA LYS A 570 5.31 4.94 -9.79
C LYS A 570 4.38 4.97 -11.01
N PRO A 571 3.66 3.86 -11.28
CA PRO A 571 2.75 3.78 -12.41
C PRO A 571 1.59 4.77 -12.25
N LYS A 572 1.14 5.34 -13.38
CA LYS A 572 0.08 6.36 -13.40
C LYS A 572 -1.20 5.87 -12.71
N ASN A 573 -1.88 6.77 -12.01
CA ASN A 573 -3.18 6.53 -11.36
C ASN A 573 -3.15 5.43 -10.27
N LEU A 574 -2.00 5.09 -9.73
CA LEU A 574 -1.88 4.12 -8.65
C LEU A 574 -1.15 4.72 -7.44
N ALA A 575 -1.52 4.28 -6.27
CA ALA A 575 -0.86 4.60 -5.00
C ALA A 575 -0.46 3.32 -4.26
N LYS A 576 0.66 3.33 -3.53
CA LYS A 576 1.16 2.15 -2.81
C LYS A 576 0.18 1.62 -1.77
N SER A 577 -0.59 2.49 -1.14
CA SER A 577 -1.59 2.10 -0.15
C SER A 577 -2.80 3.02 -0.23
N VAL A 578 -4.01 2.46 -0.19
CA VAL A 578 -5.28 3.18 -0.24
C VAL A 578 -5.81 3.31 1.19
N THR A 579 -5.77 4.52 1.74
CA THR A 579 -6.16 4.82 3.13
C THR A 579 -7.45 5.63 3.25
N VAL A 580 -8.14 5.83 2.14
CA VAL A 580 -9.46 6.46 2.05
C VAL A 580 -10.40 5.53 1.31
N GLU A 581 -11.69 5.58 1.62
CA GLU A 581 -12.75 4.90 0.88
C GLU A 581 -13.11 5.64 -0.41
#